data_107afce1b915aed95e582ddbf6692394
#
_entry.id   107afce1b915aed95e582ddbf6692394
#
_cell.length_a   1.000
_cell.length_b   1.000
_cell.length_c   1.000
_cell.angle_alpha   90.00
_cell.angle_beta   90.00
_cell.angle_gamma   90.00
#
_symmetry.space_group_name_H-M   'P 1'
#
loop_
_entity.id
_entity.type
_entity.pdbx_description
1 polymer ?
#
loop_
_entity_poly.entity_id
_entity_poly.type
_entity_poly.pdbx_seq_one_letter_code
_entity_poly.pdbx_strand_id
1 'polypeptide(L)'
;AAQTYDVTDLPGAYSLKTGSEEERIAAEYLYTHADACVIAVCDATCLARSLSLALQLMLRCRKLVICVNLMDEAQARGIQIDLRALQMLLGVPVVGTCASNAEDIRRLQQTIRDVTEGYITSTTHLSDQFTPADAMQGSLQQRLFKQQSTEVHSATYE
;
A
#
# COMPACT_ATOMS: atom_id res chain seq x y z
N ALA A 1 21.45 8.82 17.89
CA ALA A 1 22.27 8.11 16.93
C ALA A 1 21.51 8.05 15.60
N ALA A 2 22.18 8.25 14.46
CA ALA A 2 21.60 8.05 13.15
C ALA A 2 21.30 6.55 12.97
N GLN A 3 20.06 6.22 12.66
CA GLN A 3 19.67 4.85 12.40
C GLN A 3 19.95 4.52 10.92
N THR A 4 20.64 3.44 10.67
CA THR A 4 20.97 2.96 9.33
C THR A 4 20.04 1.80 8.99
N TYR A 5 19.51 1.78 7.77
CA TYR A 5 18.68 0.71 7.24
C TYR A 5 19.37 0.10 6.02
N ASP A 6 19.32 -1.20 5.92
CA ASP A 6 19.61 -1.90 4.68
C ASP A 6 18.33 -1.91 3.84
N VAL A 7 18.43 -1.39 2.63
CA VAL A 7 17.30 -1.29 1.69
C VAL A 7 17.56 -2.24 0.53
N THR A 8 16.61 -3.12 0.28
CA THR A 8 16.65 -4.05 -0.86
C THR A 8 15.53 -3.69 -1.81
N ASP A 9 15.88 -3.37 -3.05
CA ASP A 9 14.92 -3.21 -4.15
C ASP A 9 14.60 -4.59 -4.72
N LEU A 10 13.33 -4.96 -4.71
CA LEU A 10 12.86 -6.21 -5.28
C LEU A 10 12.41 -6.00 -6.73
N PRO A 11 12.53 -7.03 -7.60
CA PRO A 11 12.03 -6.95 -8.95
C PRO A 11 10.55 -6.53 -8.98
N GLY A 12 10.19 -5.70 -9.95
CA GLY A 12 8.83 -5.18 -10.09
C GLY A 12 7.83 -6.32 -10.27
N ALA A 13 6.87 -6.42 -9.35
CA ALA A 13 5.82 -7.42 -9.38
C ALA A 13 4.44 -6.76 -9.31
N TYR A 14 3.48 -7.31 -10.04
CA TYR A 14 2.08 -6.90 -9.92
C TYR A 14 1.29 -7.85 -9.04
N SER A 15 1.86 -8.99 -8.72
CA SER A 15 1.26 -10.06 -7.94
C SER A 15 2.36 -10.90 -7.29
N LEU A 16 2.02 -11.61 -6.22
CA LEU A 16 2.86 -12.66 -5.62
C LEU A 16 2.41 -14.06 -6.07
N LYS A 17 1.56 -14.14 -7.07
CA LYS A 17 1.19 -15.40 -7.71
C LYS A 17 2.33 -15.75 -8.67
N THR A 18 3.08 -16.77 -8.36
CA THR A 18 4.32 -17.22 -9.03
C THR A 18 4.15 -17.48 -10.55
N GLY A 19 3.79 -16.47 -11.30
CA GLY A 19 3.59 -16.51 -12.75
C GLY A 19 4.82 -16.05 -13.52
N SER A 20 5.67 -15.21 -12.92
CA SER A 20 6.92 -14.74 -13.51
C SER A 20 8.11 -15.03 -12.58
N GLU A 21 9.30 -14.95 -13.13
CA GLU A 21 10.55 -15.11 -12.36
C GLU A 21 10.70 -14.00 -11.32
N GLU A 22 10.31 -12.77 -11.66
CA GLU A 22 10.33 -11.61 -10.77
C GLU A 22 9.40 -11.81 -9.56
N GLU A 23 8.20 -12.31 -9.80
CA GLU A 23 7.23 -12.61 -8.74
C GLU A 23 7.73 -13.73 -7.81
N ARG A 24 8.41 -14.74 -8.37
CA ARG A 24 9.02 -15.82 -7.61
C ARG A 24 10.14 -15.31 -6.70
N ILE A 25 11.04 -14.49 -7.24
CA ILE A 25 12.15 -13.88 -6.48
C ILE A 25 11.61 -13.01 -5.34
N ALA A 26 10.63 -12.17 -5.61
CA ALA A 26 10.01 -11.33 -4.59
C ALA A 26 9.35 -12.17 -3.48
N ALA A 27 8.59 -13.20 -3.84
CA ALA A 27 7.93 -14.08 -2.89
C ALA A 27 8.93 -14.85 -2.01
N GLU A 28 10.02 -15.35 -2.58
CA GLU A 28 11.09 -16.06 -1.88
C GLU A 28 11.84 -15.14 -0.91
N TYR A 29 12.13 -13.91 -1.34
CA TYR A 29 12.76 -12.91 -0.48
C TYR A 29 11.88 -12.58 0.73
N LEU A 30 10.59 -12.34 0.52
CA LEU A 30 9.65 -12.05 1.61
C LEU A 30 9.50 -13.24 2.58
N TYR A 31 9.58 -14.46 2.09
CA TYR A 31 9.53 -15.64 2.94
C TYR A 31 10.77 -15.77 3.83
N THR A 32 11.95 -15.50 3.28
CA THR A 32 13.24 -15.60 4.01
C THR A 32 13.50 -14.41 4.94
N HIS A 33 12.83 -13.27 4.73
CA HIS A 33 13.01 -12.04 5.50
C HIS A 33 11.68 -11.59 6.16
N ALA A 34 11.04 -12.49 6.89
CA ALA A 34 9.72 -12.28 7.47
C ALA A 34 9.63 -11.11 8.47
N ASP A 35 10.75 -10.67 9.05
CA ASP A 35 10.83 -9.55 9.97
C ASP A 35 11.14 -8.19 9.29
N ALA A 36 11.41 -8.21 7.99
CA ALA A 36 11.66 -6.98 7.23
C ALA A 36 10.42 -6.08 7.20
N CYS A 37 10.64 -4.77 7.23
CA CYS A 37 9.60 -3.81 6.94
C CYS A 37 9.45 -3.68 5.42
N VAL A 38 8.29 -4.03 4.91
CA VAL A 38 7.99 -4.00 3.47
C VAL A 38 7.33 -2.67 3.12
N ILE A 39 7.78 -2.05 2.05
CA ILE A 39 7.17 -0.84 1.49
C ILE A 39 6.54 -1.22 0.16
N ALA A 40 5.21 -1.20 0.11
CA ALA A 40 4.47 -1.39 -1.13
C ALA A 40 4.30 -0.04 -1.83
N VAL A 41 5.03 0.17 -2.91
CA VAL A 41 4.93 1.40 -3.72
C VAL A 41 3.79 1.26 -4.72
N CYS A 42 2.77 2.10 -4.55
CA CYS A 42 1.58 2.16 -5.38
C CYS A 42 1.58 3.43 -6.22
N ASP A 43 1.12 3.33 -7.46
CA ASP A 43 0.95 4.47 -8.36
C ASP A 43 -0.42 5.12 -8.11
N ALA A 44 -0.42 6.38 -7.70
CA ALA A 44 -1.63 7.16 -7.45
C ALA A 44 -2.51 7.33 -8.70
N THR A 45 -1.91 7.33 -9.89
CA THR A 45 -2.64 7.51 -11.15
C THR A 45 -3.38 6.25 -11.61
N CYS A 46 -3.00 5.09 -11.07
CA CYS A 46 -3.65 3.80 -11.32
C CYS A 46 -3.72 2.93 -10.04
N LEU A 47 -4.19 3.54 -8.97
CA LEU A 47 -4.17 2.98 -7.62
C LEU A 47 -4.85 1.61 -7.51
N ALA A 48 -5.96 1.40 -8.21
CA ALA A 48 -6.66 0.12 -8.24
C ALA A 48 -5.76 -1.06 -8.61
N ARG A 49 -4.94 -0.86 -9.64
CA ARG A 49 -4.01 -1.90 -10.11
C ARG A 49 -2.89 -2.14 -9.10
N SER A 50 -2.34 -1.06 -8.57
CA SER A 50 -1.21 -1.12 -7.63
C SER A 50 -1.60 -1.72 -6.29
N LEU A 51 -2.82 -1.48 -5.81
CA LEU A 51 -3.33 -2.05 -4.55
C LEU A 51 -3.47 -3.58 -4.57
N SER A 52 -3.58 -4.20 -5.73
CA SER A 52 -3.68 -5.66 -5.84
C SER A 52 -2.49 -6.38 -5.18
N LEU A 53 -1.28 -5.88 -5.41
CA LEU A 53 -0.08 -6.40 -4.76
C LEU A 53 -0.07 -6.06 -3.26
N ALA A 54 -0.40 -4.82 -2.90
CA ALA A 54 -0.42 -4.39 -1.50
C ALA A 54 -1.35 -5.26 -0.64
N LEU A 55 -2.53 -5.63 -1.15
CA LEU A 55 -3.46 -6.52 -0.47
C LEU A 55 -2.90 -7.94 -0.26
N GLN A 56 -2.12 -8.45 -1.23
CA GLN A 56 -1.44 -9.75 -1.07
C GLN A 56 -0.31 -9.68 -0.03
N LEU A 57 0.42 -8.56 0.03
CA LEU A 57 1.46 -8.31 1.02
C LEU A 57 0.89 -8.21 2.44
N MET A 58 -0.28 -7.59 2.62
CA MET A 58 -0.96 -7.49 3.91
C MET A 58 -1.25 -8.86 4.56
N LEU A 59 -1.46 -9.89 3.75
CA LEU A 59 -1.70 -11.25 4.23
C LEU A 59 -0.42 -11.99 4.66
N ARG A 60 0.75 -11.47 4.31
CA ARG A 60 2.05 -12.15 4.48
C ARG A 60 3.05 -11.38 5.32
N CYS A 61 2.97 -10.05 5.32
CA CYS A 61 3.96 -9.18 5.96
C CYS A 61 3.42 -8.64 7.28
N ARG A 62 4.19 -8.76 8.33
CA ARG A 62 3.85 -8.21 9.65
C ARG A 62 4.10 -6.71 9.73
N LYS A 63 5.10 -6.23 9.03
CA LYS A 63 5.50 -4.83 8.97
C LYS A 63 5.35 -4.36 7.54
N LEU A 64 4.31 -3.58 7.26
CA LEU A 64 3.98 -3.10 5.93
C LEU A 64 3.64 -1.62 5.99
N VAL A 65 4.17 -0.87 5.04
CA VAL A 65 3.80 0.52 4.75
C VAL A 65 3.36 0.59 3.29
N ILE A 66 2.22 1.21 3.03
CA ILE A 66 1.77 1.51 1.67
C ILE A 66 2.20 2.93 1.33
N CYS A 67 3.04 3.06 0.32
CA CYS A 67 3.50 4.33 -0.24
C CYS A 67 2.74 4.62 -1.53
N VAL A 68 1.82 5.58 -1.49
CA VAL A 68 1.09 6.02 -2.69
C VAL A 68 1.88 7.16 -3.34
N ASN A 69 2.66 6.83 -4.35
CA ASN A 69 3.54 7.78 -5.05
C ASN A 69 2.84 8.42 -6.25
N LEU A 70 3.44 9.48 -6.82
CA LEU A 70 2.90 10.27 -7.94
C LEU A 70 1.59 11.02 -7.57
N MET A 71 1.49 11.48 -6.33
CA MET A 71 0.31 12.22 -5.86
C MET A 71 0.11 13.54 -6.62
N ASP A 72 1.18 14.18 -7.05
CA ASP A 72 1.18 15.38 -7.88
C ASP A 72 0.60 15.11 -9.29
N GLU A 73 0.98 13.99 -9.90
CA GLU A 73 0.42 13.59 -11.19
C GLU A 73 -1.06 13.21 -11.09
N ALA A 74 -1.44 12.50 -10.02
CA ALA A 74 -2.84 12.17 -9.76
C ALA A 74 -3.68 13.45 -9.63
N GLN A 75 -3.21 14.42 -8.85
CA GLN A 75 -3.87 15.72 -8.68
C GLN A 75 -3.98 16.46 -10.01
N ALA A 76 -2.92 16.49 -10.82
CA ALA A 76 -2.93 17.12 -12.14
C ALA A 76 -3.96 16.48 -13.10
N ARG A 77 -4.26 15.20 -12.91
CA ARG A 77 -5.29 14.45 -13.67
C ARG A 77 -6.69 14.54 -13.05
N GLY A 78 -6.88 15.32 -11.97
CA GLY A 78 -8.15 15.44 -11.27
C GLY A 78 -8.52 14.21 -10.42
N ILE A 79 -7.57 13.31 -10.13
CA ILE A 79 -7.76 12.14 -9.30
C ILE A 79 -7.59 12.57 -7.84
N GLN A 80 -8.64 12.38 -7.04
CA GLN A 80 -8.61 12.62 -5.60
C GLN A 80 -8.51 11.30 -4.85
N ILE A 81 -7.57 11.20 -3.91
CA ILE A 81 -7.36 10.01 -3.10
C ILE A 81 -7.42 10.41 -1.63
N ASP A 82 -8.39 9.87 -0.91
CA ASP A 82 -8.45 9.99 0.54
C ASP A 82 -7.54 8.94 1.19
N LEU A 83 -6.29 9.35 1.45
CA LEU A 83 -5.29 8.48 2.07
C LEU A 83 -5.67 8.07 3.49
N ARG A 84 -6.41 8.93 4.20
CA ARG A 84 -6.85 8.64 5.58
C ARG A 84 -7.94 7.57 5.58
N ALA A 85 -8.91 7.70 4.71
CA ALA A 85 -9.94 6.68 4.52
C ALA A 85 -9.32 5.35 4.07
N LEU A 86 -8.36 5.40 3.15
CA LEU A 86 -7.63 4.21 2.69
C LEU A 86 -6.87 3.53 3.84
N GLN A 87 -6.17 4.29 4.67
CA GLN A 87 -5.46 3.77 5.85
C GLN A 87 -6.43 3.13 6.83
N MET A 88 -7.54 3.80 7.14
CA MET A 88 -8.56 3.26 8.06
C MET A 88 -9.15 1.95 7.54
N LEU A 89 -9.40 1.88 6.25
CA LEU A 89 -9.99 0.69 5.62
C LEU A 89 -9.01 -0.49 5.58
N LEU A 90 -7.74 -0.22 5.27
CA LEU A 90 -6.72 -1.27 5.16
C LEU A 90 -6.12 -1.67 6.51
N GLY A 91 -6.18 -0.79 7.52
CA GLY A 91 -5.56 -1.05 8.82
C GLY A 91 -4.03 -1.08 8.81
N VAL A 92 -3.41 -0.54 7.76
CA VAL A 92 -1.95 -0.40 7.62
C VAL A 92 -1.59 1.06 7.31
N PRO A 93 -0.40 1.55 7.71
CA PRO A 93 0.03 2.89 7.40
C PRO A 93 0.04 3.16 5.89
N VAL A 94 -0.55 4.29 5.50
CA VAL A 94 -0.59 4.76 4.11
C VAL A 94 0.01 6.15 4.03
N VAL A 95 1.02 6.33 3.22
CA VAL A 95 1.73 7.60 3.02
C VAL A 95 1.64 8.02 1.56
N GLY A 96 1.09 9.20 1.30
CA GLY A 96 1.14 9.81 -0.03
C GLY A 96 2.46 10.53 -0.26
N THR A 97 3.05 10.34 -1.41
CA THR A 97 4.35 10.93 -1.75
C THR A 97 4.37 11.48 -3.18
N CYS A 98 5.18 12.54 -3.33
CA CYS A 98 5.84 12.87 -4.57
C CYS A 98 7.34 12.64 -4.34
N ALA A 99 7.96 11.70 -5.04
CA ALA A 99 9.33 11.26 -4.74
C ALA A 99 10.38 12.39 -4.86
N SER A 100 10.09 13.45 -5.61
CA SER A 100 10.92 14.65 -5.70
C SER A 100 10.75 15.61 -4.51
N ASN A 101 9.72 15.40 -3.66
CA ASN A 101 9.47 16.25 -2.49
C ASN A 101 10.16 15.68 -1.25
N ALA A 102 11.15 16.41 -0.73
CA ALA A 102 11.92 16.00 0.43
C ALA A 102 11.09 15.86 1.72
N GLU A 103 9.99 16.63 1.86
CA GLU A 103 9.10 16.53 3.03
C GLU A 103 8.30 15.22 3.00
N ASP A 104 7.82 14.82 1.84
CA ASP A 104 7.10 13.56 1.67
C ASP A 104 8.01 12.37 1.98
N ILE A 105 9.26 12.43 1.52
CA ILE A 105 10.25 11.40 1.82
C ILE A 105 10.57 11.33 3.32
N ARG A 106 10.70 12.47 4.00
CA ARG A 106 10.90 12.50 5.47
C ARG A 106 9.72 11.87 6.20
N ARG A 107 8.49 12.16 5.77
CA ARG A 107 7.27 11.59 6.34
C ARG A 107 7.20 10.07 6.13
N LEU A 108 7.57 9.59 4.95
CA LEU A 108 7.69 8.16 4.67
C LEU A 108 8.76 7.50 5.55
N GLN A 109 9.94 8.10 5.66
CA GLN A 109 11.02 7.60 6.53
C GLN A 109 10.61 7.51 8.00
N GLN A 110 9.87 8.52 8.50
CA GLN A 110 9.35 8.48 9.87
C GLN A 110 8.35 7.34 10.06
N THR A 111 7.43 7.15 9.12
CA THR A 111 6.44 6.07 9.17
C THR A 111 7.12 4.69 9.14
N ILE A 112 8.14 4.51 8.31
CA ILE A 112 8.93 3.27 8.26
C ILE A 112 9.58 3.00 9.61
N ARG A 113 10.16 4.02 10.24
CA ARG A 113 10.76 3.92 11.57
C ARG A 113 9.73 3.47 12.60
N ASP A 114 8.59 4.15 12.65
CA ASP A 114 7.54 3.88 13.62
C ASP A 114 6.99 2.44 13.49
N VAL A 115 6.87 1.94 12.26
CA VAL A 115 6.49 0.53 12.00
C VAL A 115 7.61 -0.44 12.39
N THR A 116 8.85 -0.10 12.08
CA THR A 116 10.00 -0.98 12.38
C THR A 116 10.24 -1.11 13.87
N GLU A 117 10.10 -0.03 14.62
CA GLU A 117 10.24 0.04 16.06
C GLU A 117 9.00 -0.45 16.84
N GLY A 118 7.90 -0.73 16.13
CA GLY A 118 6.67 -1.26 16.71
C GLY A 118 5.77 -0.20 17.37
N TYR A 119 6.01 1.09 17.13
CA TYR A 119 5.11 2.17 17.58
C TYR A 119 3.79 2.17 16.80
N ILE A 120 3.83 1.69 15.56
CA ILE A 120 2.64 1.48 14.74
C ILE A 120 2.57 -0.01 14.39
N THR A 121 1.48 -0.65 14.80
CA THR A 121 1.18 -2.04 14.43
C THR A 121 0.14 -2.05 13.33
N SER A 122 0.35 -2.91 12.34
CA SER A 122 -0.67 -3.18 11.32
C SER A 122 -1.78 -3.99 11.96
N THR A 123 -2.93 -3.39 12.22
CA THR A 123 -4.16 -4.09 12.61
C THR A 123 -4.91 -4.44 11.34
N THR A 124 -4.60 -5.58 10.77
CA THR A 124 -5.34 -6.08 9.60
C THR A 124 -6.74 -6.52 10.03
N HIS A 125 -7.70 -5.62 9.99
CA HIS A 125 -9.13 -5.94 10.12
C HIS A 125 -9.69 -6.72 8.92
N LEU A 126 -8.86 -6.96 7.90
CA LEU A 126 -9.22 -7.75 6.72
C LEU A 126 -9.50 -9.23 7.04
N SER A 127 -8.95 -9.76 8.15
CA SER A 127 -9.11 -11.17 8.53
C SER A 127 -10.54 -11.55 8.86
N ASP A 128 -11.37 -10.60 9.33
CA ASP A 128 -12.73 -10.88 9.78
C ASP A 128 -13.80 -10.62 8.71
N GLN A 129 -13.45 -9.86 7.66
CA GLN A 129 -14.40 -9.47 6.60
C GLN A 129 -14.02 -9.96 5.20
N PHE A 130 -12.78 -10.41 4.98
CA PHE A 130 -12.29 -10.80 3.67
C PHE A 130 -11.45 -12.07 3.73
N THR A 131 -11.80 -13.03 2.89
CA THR A 131 -10.98 -14.22 2.70
C THR A 131 -9.81 -13.94 1.75
N PRO A 132 -8.73 -14.75 1.78
CA PRO A 132 -7.67 -14.68 0.78
C PRO A 132 -8.21 -14.80 -0.67
N ALA A 133 -9.33 -15.48 -0.87
CA ALA A 133 -10.00 -15.61 -2.15
C ALA A 133 -10.58 -14.26 -2.64
N ASP A 134 -11.13 -13.43 -1.75
CA ASP A 134 -11.67 -12.11 -2.10
C ASP A 134 -10.57 -11.15 -2.55
N ALA A 135 -9.41 -11.18 -1.88
CA ALA A 135 -8.23 -10.42 -2.29
C ALA A 135 -7.68 -10.88 -3.66
N MET A 136 -7.89 -12.16 -4.00
CA MET A 136 -7.43 -12.75 -5.25
C MET A 136 -8.39 -12.51 -6.44
N GLN A 137 -9.68 -12.21 -6.21
CA GLN A 137 -10.69 -12.11 -7.28
C GLN A 137 -11.03 -10.67 -7.71
N GLY A 138 -10.33 -9.66 -7.21
CA GLY A 138 -10.59 -8.26 -7.57
C GLY A 138 -11.88 -7.67 -6.97
N SER A 139 -12.66 -8.46 -6.23
CA SER A 139 -13.90 -8.02 -5.57
C SER A 139 -13.65 -6.91 -4.54
N LEU A 140 -12.51 -6.94 -3.89
CA LEU A 140 -12.06 -5.94 -2.93
C LEU A 140 -11.78 -4.59 -3.62
N GLN A 141 -11.14 -4.62 -4.79
CA GLN A 141 -10.91 -3.43 -5.60
C GLN A 141 -12.23 -2.77 -6.01
N GLN A 142 -13.21 -3.55 -6.45
CA GLN A 142 -14.52 -3.03 -6.84
C GLN A 142 -15.28 -2.42 -5.66
N ARG A 143 -15.15 -2.94 -4.45
CA ARG A 143 -15.80 -2.40 -3.24
C ARG A 143 -15.13 -1.11 -2.77
N LEU A 144 -13.79 -1.03 -2.80
CA LEU A 144 -13.01 0.17 -2.49
C LEU A 144 -13.39 1.33 -3.43
N PHE A 145 -13.56 1.03 -4.73
CA PHE A 145 -13.92 2.06 -5.72
C PHE A 145 -15.41 2.41 -5.72
N LYS A 146 -16.32 1.50 -5.37
CA LYS A 146 -17.75 1.83 -5.23
C LYS A 146 -17.99 2.81 -4.08
N GLN A 147 -17.28 2.70 -2.96
CA GLN A 147 -17.42 3.66 -1.86
C GLN A 147 -16.95 5.07 -2.27
N GLN A 148 -15.83 5.20 -2.97
CA GLN A 148 -15.37 6.49 -3.47
C GLN A 148 -16.33 7.11 -4.49
N SER A 149 -16.94 6.32 -5.36
CA SER A 149 -17.90 6.83 -6.36
C SER A 149 -19.23 7.28 -5.72
N THR A 150 -19.64 6.73 -4.60
CA THR A 150 -20.89 7.07 -3.92
C THR A 150 -20.74 8.38 -3.12
N GLU A 151 -19.58 8.65 -2.56
CA GLU A 151 -19.30 9.90 -1.83
C GLU A 151 -19.15 11.11 -2.78
N VAL A 152 -18.62 10.90 -3.98
CA VAL A 152 -18.53 11.98 -4.99
C VAL A 152 -19.89 12.40 -5.53
N HIS A 153 -20.88 11.50 -5.55
CA HIS A 153 -22.24 11.83 -6.04
C HIS A 153 -23.12 12.54 -5.00
N SER A 154 -22.81 12.44 -3.70
CA SER A 154 -23.58 13.13 -2.66
C SER A 154 -23.12 14.58 -2.40
N ALA A 155 -21.95 14.98 -2.89
CA ALA A 155 -21.40 16.33 -2.71
C ALA A 155 -21.76 17.32 -3.82
N THR A 156 -22.55 16.91 -4.84
CA THR A 156 -22.83 17.77 -6.01
C THR A 156 -24.27 18.33 -6.04
N TYR A 157 -25.06 18.15 -4.96
CA TYR A 157 -26.40 18.71 -4.86
C TYR A 157 -26.61 19.38 -3.49
N GLU A 158 -26.02 20.58 -3.32
CA GLU A 158 -26.61 21.67 -2.52
C GLU A 158 -26.16 23.01 -3.08
#